data_24b0c1edf621e058cc1e254805af9d4a
#
_entry.id   24b0c1edf621e058cc1e254805af9d4a
#
_cell.length_a   1.000
_cell.length_b   1.000
_cell.length_c   1.000
_cell.angle_alpha   90.00
_cell.angle_beta   90.00
_cell.angle_gamma   90.00
#
_symmetry.space_group_name_H-M   'P 1'
#
loop_
_entity.id
_entity.type
_entity.pdbx_description
1 polymer ?
#
loop_
_entity_poly.entity_id
_entity_poly.type
_entity_poly.pdbx_seq_one_letter_code
_entity_poly.pdbx_strand_id
1 'polypeptide(L)'
;MYQLSRQQGDVSWQHRLHQLEQLKKLISDNTDAICHAISQDFGHRSHDETIMVDIFPSLEGIRHAKKHGKDWMKPQKVSTGKWFLPASSHIQSQPLGVVGIMSPWNYPLNLVAGPLTAALVAGNRAMIKVSEYSPNFAHWLAKTLPVYFDKDEVCLVQGELQVAQAFSKLPFDHLLFTGSTSVGKHIMRAAADNLTPVTLELGG
;
A
#
# COMPACT_ATOMS: atom_id res chain seq x y z
N MET A 1 -9.03 -11.80 4.43
CA MET A 1 -9.01 -10.70 3.44
C MET A 1 -9.74 -11.01 2.15
N TYR A 2 -9.29 -11.98 1.33
CA TYR A 2 -9.86 -12.23 -0.01
C TYR A 2 -11.37 -12.49 0.01
N GLN A 3 -11.85 -13.44 0.80
CA GLN A 3 -13.30 -13.74 0.90
C GLN A 3 -14.11 -12.51 1.36
N LEU A 4 -13.58 -11.78 2.35
CA LEU A 4 -14.23 -10.57 2.85
C LEU A 4 -14.29 -9.45 1.79
N SER A 5 -13.24 -9.29 0.98
CA SER A 5 -13.25 -8.30 -0.11
C SER A 5 -14.31 -8.61 -1.17
N ARG A 6 -14.66 -9.88 -1.39
CA ARG A 6 -15.70 -10.29 -2.34
C ARG A 6 -17.12 -10.19 -1.78
N GLN A 7 -17.25 -10.24 -0.46
CA GLN A 7 -18.55 -10.12 0.23
C GLN A 7 -18.89 -8.67 0.59
N GLN A 8 -17.87 -7.82 0.73
CA GLN A 8 -18.03 -6.43 1.08
C GLN A 8 -18.39 -5.64 -0.18
N GLY A 9 -19.53 -4.94 -0.14
CA GLY A 9 -19.90 -3.97 -1.17
C GLY A 9 -18.95 -2.76 -1.20
N ASP A 10 -19.35 -1.69 -1.89
CA ASP A 10 -18.55 -0.47 -1.98
C ASP A 10 -18.17 0.07 -0.60
N VAL A 11 -16.86 0.27 -0.39
CA VAL A 11 -16.32 0.88 0.83
C VAL A 11 -16.67 2.37 0.84
N SER A 12 -17.42 2.81 1.87
CA SER A 12 -17.84 4.21 1.97
C SER A 12 -16.64 5.16 2.08
N TRP A 13 -16.82 6.41 1.63
CA TRP A 13 -15.79 7.43 1.77
C TRP A 13 -15.43 7.70 3.25
N GLN A 14 -16.40 7.65 4.15
CA GLN A 14 -16.17 7.82 5.59
C GLN A 14 -15.25 6.74 6.16
N HIS A 15 -15.44 5.49 5.73
CA HIS A 15 -14.56 4.39 6.14
C HIS A 15 -13.13 4.57 5.61
N ARG A 16 -12.98 4.96 4.33
CA ARG A 16 -11.66 5.25 3.74
C ARG A 16 -10.95 6.43 4.45
N LEU A 17 -11.69 7.48 4.80
CA LEU A 17 -11.17 8.59 5.61
C LEU A 17 -10.72 8.12 7.00
N HIS A 18 -11.48 7.26 7.63
CA HIS A 18 -11.10 6.67 8.92
C HIS A 18 -9.79 5.90 8.81
N GLN A 19 -9.66 5.02 7.81
CA GLN A 19 -8.42 4.26 7.57
C GLN A 19 -7.21 5.18 7.29
N LEU A 20 -7.39 6.23 6.49
CA LEU A 20 -6.33 7.23 6.24
C LEU A 20 -5.96 8.00 7.51
N GLU A 21 -6.91 8.28 8.40
CA GLU A 21 -6.62 8.91 9.69
C GLU A 21 -5.89 7.94 10.63
N GLN A 22 -6.23 6.66 10.63
CA GLN A 22 -5.51 5.64 11.38
C GLN A 22 -4.06 5.50 10.89
N LEU A 23 -3.82 5.51 9.57
CA LEU A 23 -2.47 5.50 9.01
C LEU A 23 -1.68 6.76 9.41
N LYS A 24 -2.31 7.93 9.36
CA LYS A 24 -1.70 9.17 9.82
C LYS A 24 -1.29 9.08 11.29
N LYS A 25 -2.20 8.62 12.17
CA LYS A 25 -1.93 8.45 13.60
C LYS A 25 -0.82 7.43 13.85
N LEU A 26 -0.83 6.28 13.15
CA LEU A 26 0.25 5.30 13.24
C LEU A 26 1.62 5.96 13.02
N ILE A 27 1.73 6.89 12.08
CA ILE A 27 2.99 7.59 11.78
C ILE A 27 3.26 8.71 12.80
N SER A 28 2.28 9.60 13.02
CA SER A 28 2.48 10.80 13.85
C SER A 28 2.69 10.50 15.33
N ASP A 29 1.99 9.51 15.85
CA ASP A 29 2.05 9.14 17.28
C ASP A 29 3.31 8.32 17.61
N ASN A 30 4.03 7.82 16.58
CA ASN A 30 5.19 6.95 16.75
C ASN A 30 6.46 7.49 16.06
N THR A 31 6.54 8.77 15.79
CA THR A 31 7.67 9.41 15.06
C THR A 31 9.03 9.01 15.63
N ASP A 32 9.22 9.12 16.95
CA ASP A 32 10.50 8.80 17.61
C ASP A 32 10.84 7.30 17.50
N ALA A 33 9.84 6.43 17.66
CA ALA A 33 10.03 4.98 17.55
C ALA A 33 10.40 4.57 16.11
N ILE A 34 9.82 5.20 15.11
CA ILE A 34 10.14 5.02 13.69
C ILE A 34 11.58 5.43 13.42
N CYS A 35 11.97 6.64 13.84
CA CYS A 35 13.32 7.15 13.68
C CYS A 35 14.34 6.24 14.34
N HIS A 36 14.06 5.77 15.56
CA HIS A 36 14.93 4.87 16.28
C HIS A 36 15.09 3.51 15.56
N ALA A 37 13.99 2.89 15.14
CA ALA A 37 14.03 1.59 14.46
C ALA A 37 14.79 1.67 13.13
N ILE A 38 14.54 2.71 12.33
CA ILE A 38 15.24 2.90 11.06
C ILE A 38 16.72 3.22 11.31
N SER A 39 17.05 4.06 12.31
CA SER A 39 18.44 4.36 12.65
C SER A 39 19.23 3.10 13.05
N GLN A 40 18.60 2.17 13.77
CA GLN A 40 19.22 0.88 14.12
C GLN A 40 19.48 0.01 12.87
N ASP A 41 18.54 -0.05 11.92
CA ASP A 41 18.69 -0.84 10.69
C ASP A 41 19.81 -0.31 9.79
N PHE A 42 20.03 1.00 9.79
CA PHE A 42 21.05 1.66 8.97
C PHE A 42 22.40 1.90 9.69
N GLY A 43 22.52 1.54 10.96
CA GLY A 43 23.71 1.82 11.75
C GLY A 43 24.00 3.32 11.86
N HIS A 44 23.05 4.09 12.43
CA HIS A 44 23.13 5.54 12.71
C HIS A 44 22.58 6.48 11.61
N ARG A 45 21.54 6.10 10.88
CA ARG A 45 20.81 7.05 10.04
C ARG A 45 20.26 8.20 10.92
N SER A 46 20.46 9.44 10.48
CA SER A 46 19.96 10.62 11.18
C SER A 46 18.43 10.59 11.33
N HIS A 47 17.96 10.98 12.52
CA HIS A 47 16.52 11.17 12.75
C HIS A 47 15.94 12.26 11.84
N ASP A 48 16.69 13.35 11.62
CA ASP A 48 16.27 14.44 10.72
C ASP A 48 16.10 13.94 9.28
N GLU A 49 17.01 13.08 8.82
CA GLU A 49 16.87 12.45 7.51
C GLU A 49 15.59 11.60 7.45
N THR A 50 15.34 10.73 8.43
CA THR A 50 14.13 9.90 8.50
C THR A 50 12.87 10.76 8.52
N ILE A 51 12.87 11.86 9.27
CA ILE A 51 11.74 12.81 9.29
C ILE A 51 11.53 13.42 7.90
N MET A 52 12.58 13.86 7.23
CA MET A 52 12.49 14.56 5.93
C MET A 52 12.11 13.66 4.77
N VAL A 53 12.58 12.40 4.73
CA VAL A 53 12.45 11.54 3.54
C VAL A 53 11.48 10.36 3.71
N ASP A 54 11.17 9.97 4.95
CA ASP A 54 10.20 8.91 5.25
C ASP A 54 8.90 9.47 5.84
N ILE A 55 8.97 10.21 6.96
CA ILE A 55 7.79 10.65 7.71
C ILE A 55 7.04 11.77 7.01
N PHE A 56 7.73 12.87 6.68
CA PHE A 56 7.10 14.04 6.07
C PHE A 56 6.38 13.70 4.74
N PRO A 57 7.01 13.04 3.75
CA PRO A 57 6.34 12.72 2.50
C PRO A 57 5.19 11.74 2.68
N SER A 58 5.27 10.82 3.64
CA SER A 58 4.17 9.90 3.98
C SER A 58 2.95 10.66 4.50
N LEU A 59 3.14 11.58 5.44
CA LEU A 59 2.07 12.41 5.99
C LEU A 59 1.46 13.35 4.95
N GLU A 60 2.28 13.93 4.06
CA GLU A 60 1.81 14.77 2.96
C GLU A 60 1.00 13.97 1.93
N GLY A 61 1.44 12.75 1.59
CA GLY A 61 0.68 11.85 0.73
C GLY A 61 -0.70 11.51 1.30
N ILE A 62 -0.77 11.20 2.60
CA ILE A 62 -2.04 10.94 3.29
C ILE A 62 -2.93 12.19 3.28
N ARG A 63 -2.37 13.38 3.55
CA ARG A 63 -3.10 14.65 3.52
C ARG A 63 -3.68 14.92 2.13
N HIS A 64 -2.90 14.70 1.10
CA HIS A 64 -3.32 14.84 -0.30
C HIS A 64 -4.48 13.88 -0.64
N ALA A 65 -4.34 12.59 -0.28
CA ALA A 65 -5.36 11.59 -0.51
C ALA A 65 -6.69 11.92 0.22
N LYS A 66 -6.62 12.37 1.46
CA LYS A 66 -7.80 12.82 2.22
C LYS A 66 -8.51 14.02 1.56
N LYS A 67 -7.74 14.94 0.97
CA LYS A 67 -8.28 16.14 0.33
C LYS A 67 -8.94 15.84 -1.02
N HIS A 68 -8.35 14.96 -1.81
CA HIS A 68 -8.71 14.76 -3.22
C HIS A 68 -9.41 13.42 -3.51
N GLY A 69 -9.29 12.42 -2.63
CA GLY A 69 -9.76 11.06 -2.88
C GLY A 69 -11.25 10.96 -3.21
N LYS A 70 -12.09 11.79 -2.58
CA LYS A 70 -13.52 11.84 -2.90
C LYS A 70 -13.78 12.26 -4.35
N ASP A 71 -12.95 13.17 -4.88
CA ASP A 71 -13.09 13.61 -6.26
C ASP A 71 -12.64 12.54 -7.26
N TRP A 72 -11.63 11.73 -6.90
CA TRP A 72 -11.16 10.61 -7.72
C TRP A 72 -12.19 9.49 -7.87
N MET A 73 -13.15 9.40 -6.95
CA MET A 73 -14.22 8.41 -6.99
C MET A 73 -15.41 8.83 -7.87
N LYS A 74 -15.45 10.09 -8.34
CA LYS A 74 -16.58 10.59 -9.14
C LYS A 74 -16.64 9.89 -10.50
N PRO A 75 -17.83 9.48 -10.95
CA PRO A 75 -18.00 8.95 -12.30
C PRO A 75 -17.57 9.99 -13.35
N GLN A 76 -16.77 9.55 -14.32
CA GLN A 76 -16.33 10.37 -15.44
C GLN A 76 -17.20 10.10 -16.67
N LYS A 77 -17.96 11.09 -17.10
CA LYS A 77 -18.79 10.96 -18.30
C LYS A 77 -17.88 10.82 -19.54
N VAL A 78 -18.18 9.84 -20.37
CA VAL A 78 -17.50 9.58 -21.64
C VAL A 78 -18.46 9.63 -22.81
N SER A 79 -17.93 9.82 -24.01
CA SER A 79 -18.73 9.86 -25.23
C SER A 79 -19.46 8.54 -25.46
N THR A 80 -20.75 8.62 -25.74
CA THR A 80 -21.58 7.46 -26.12
C THR A 80 -21.76 7.46 -27.64
N GLY A 81 -21.50 6.33 -28.28
CA GLY A 81 -21.67 6.19 -29.70
C GLY A 81 -23.13 6.49 -30.12
N LYS A 82 -23.31 7.16 -31.26
CA LYS A 82 -24.63 7.64 -31.74
C LYS A 82 -25.72 6.54 -31.83
N TRP A 83 -25.31 5.30 -32.02
CA TRP A 83 -26.21 4.16 -32.13
C TRP A 83 -26.82 3.72 -30.79
N PHE A 84 -26.25 4.20 -29.67
CA PHE A 84 -26.72 3.90 -28.33
C PHE A 84 -27.53 5.02 -27.69
N LEU A 85 -27.76 6.12 -28.40
CA LEU A 85 -28.60 7.20 -27.91
C LEU A 85 -30.02 6.71 -27.67
N PRO A 86 -30.71 7.11 -26.59
CA PRO A 86 -30.37 8.16 -25.62
C PRO A 86 -29.56 7.71 -24.39
N ALA A 87 -28.88 6.55 -24.43
CA ALA A 87 -28.04 6.09 -23.32
C ALA A 87 -26.90 7.06 -23.00
N SER A 88 -26.40 7.01 -21.77
CA SER A 88 -25.21 7.73 -21.32
C SER A 88 -24.15 6.73 -20.83
N SER A 89 -22.88 7.04 -21.11
CA SER A 89 -21.74 6.22 -20.70
C SER A 89 -20.86 6.97 -19.72
N HIS A 90 -20.34 6.25 -18.73
CA HIS A 90 -19.40 6.80 -17.77
C HIS A 90 -18.37 5.73 -17.31
N ILE A 91 -17.21 6.18 -16.87
CA ILE A 91 -16.19 5.36 -16.22
C ILE A 91 -16.28 5.61 -14.72
N GLN A 92 -16.38 4.56 -13.94
CA GLN A 92 -16.38 4.62 -12.48
C GLN A 92 -15.26 3.77 -11.92
N SER A 93 -14.38 4.41 -11.11
CA SER A 93 -13.33 3.70 -10.37
C SER A 93 -13.94 2.88 -9.24
N GLN A 94 -13.48 1.64 -9.13
CA GLN A 94 -13.90 0.70 -8.07
C GLN A 94 -12.68 0.09 -7.38
N PRO A 95 -12.80 -0.33 -6.09
CA PRO A 95 -11.76 -1.11 -5.44
C PRO A 95 -11.46 -2.40 -6.22
N LEU A 96 -10.20 -2.77 -6.28
CA LEU A 96 -9.78 -4.05 -6.88
C LEU A 96 -10.05 -5.22 -5.94
N GLY A 97 -9.79 -5.04 -4.64
CA GLY A 97 -9.96 -6.06 -3.61
C GLY A 97 -8.79 -6.11 -2.64
N VAL A 98 -7.89 -7.07 -2.78
CA VAL A 98 -6.69 -7.22 -1.93
C VAL A 98 -5.44 -6.87 -2.71
N VAL A 99 -4.70 -5.88 -2.23
CA VAL A 99 -3.44 -5.41 -2.82
C VAL A 99 -2.27 -5.95 -2.01
N GLY A 100 -1.32 -6.61 -2.71
CA GLY A 100 -0.02 -6.94 -2.15
C GLY A 100 0.95 -5.77 -2.30
N ILE A 101 1.70 -5.43 -1.24
CA ILE A 101 2.72 -4.38 -1.25
C ILE A 101 4.03 -4.99 -0.79
N MET A 102 5.05 -5.01 -1.65
CA MET A 102 6.40 -5.43 -1.32
C MET A 102 7.33 -4.22 -1.35
N SER A 103 7.83 -3.81 -0.17
CA SER A 103 8.67 -2.62 -0.04
C SER A 103 10.14 -2.97 0.19
N PRO A 104 11.08 -2.14 -0.31
CA PRO A 104 12.51 -2.28 -0.08
C PRO A 104 12.93 -1.74 1.27
N TRP A 105 14.24 -1.72 1.51
CA TRP A 105 14.88 -1.33 2.77
C TRP A 105 15.27 0.14 2.84
N ASN A 106 15.47 0.82 1.72
CA ASN A 106 16.13 2.15 1.67
C ASN A 106 15.30 3.29 2.28
N TYR A 107 13.98 3.32 2.07
CA TYR A 107 13.02 4.24 2.69
C TYR A 107 11.82 3.44 3.21
N PRO A 108 12.04 2.68 4.29
CA PRO A 108 11.13 1.58 4.65
C PRO A 108 9.73 2.05 5.05
N LEU A 109 9.59 3.23 5.66
CA LEU A 109 8.28 3.77 5.98
C LEU A 109 7.59 4.36 4.75
N ASN A 110 8.26 5.23 4.00
CA ASN A 110 7.64 5.95 2.88
C ASN A 110 7.20 4.98 1.78
N LEU A 111 8.02 3.96 1.49
CA LEU A 111 7.72 2.97 0.46
C LEU A 111 6.69 1.90 0.89
N VAL A 112 6.29 1.91 2.16
CA VAL A 112 5.07 1.23 2.64
C VAL A 112 3.89 2.20 2.67
N ALA A 113 4.05 3.39 3.26
CA ALA A 113 2.96 4.31 3.53
C ALA A 113 2.35 4.90 2.25
N GLY A 114 3.17 5.18 1.23
CA GLY A 114 2.69 5.69 -0.05
C GLY A 114 1.74 4.72 -0.76
N PRO A 115 2.17 3.49 -1.08
CA PRO A 115 1.31 2.47 -1.66
C PRO A 115 0.11 2.10 -0.79
N LEU A 116 0.29 2.03 0.54
CA LEU A 116 -0.81 1.77 1.46
C LEU A 116 -1.85 2.89 1.42
N THR A 117 -1.42 4.16 1.38
CA THR A 117 -2.32 5.31 1.22
C THR A 117 -3.14 5.19 -0.05
N ALA A 118 -2.51 4.83 -1.18
CA ALA A 118 -3.19 4.62 -2.45
C ALA A 118 -4.19 3.45 -2.39
N ALA A 119 -3.82 2.33 -1.77
CA ALA A 119 -4.70 1.18 -1.58
C ALA A 119 -5.93 1.54 -0.73
N LEU A 120 -5.74 2.21 0.41
CA LEU A 120 -6.82 2.58 1.33
C LEU A 120 -7.77 3.63 0.73
N VAL A 121 -7.24 4.68 0.07
CA VAL A 121 -8.09 5.69 -0.56
C VAL A 121 -8.92 5.11 -1.72
N ALA A 122 -8.39 4.11 -2.41
CA ALA A 122 -9.13 3.36 -3.44
C ALA A 122 -10.15 2.38 -2.84
N GLY A 123 -10.11 2.13 -1.52
CA GLY A 123 -11.04 1.22 -0.82
C GLY A 123 -10.59 -0.24 -0.83
N ASN A 124 -9.31 -0.50 -1.08
CA ASN A 124 -8.73 -1.83 -1.07
C ASN A 124 -8.29 -2.26 0.33
N ARG A 125 -8.17 -3.56 0.52
CA ARG A 125 -7.44 -4.19 1.63
C ARG A 125 -5.98 -4.35 1.22
N ALA A 126 -5.07 -4.35 2.18
CA ALA A 126 -3.64 -4.43 1.87
C ALA A 126 -2.93 -5.51 2.70
N MET A 127 -2.08 -6.28 2.04
CA MET A 127 -1.11 -7.15 2.69
C MET A 127 0.29 -6.64 2.36
N ILE A 128 1.11 -6.42 3.39
CA ILE A 128 2.41 -5.77 3.28
C ILE A 128 3.50 -6.79 3.57
N LYS A 129 4.54 -6.83 2.74
CA LYS A 129 5.81 -7.53 2.98
C LYS A 129 6.93 -6.50 2.96
N VAL A 130 7.51 -6.22 4.12
CA VAL A 130 8.70 -5.35 4.23
C VAL A 130 9.99 -6.14 4.00
N SER A 131 11.06 -5.42 3.66
CA SER A 131 12.36 -6.03 3.42
C SER A 131 12.93 -6.69 4.68
N GLU A 132 13.61 -7.82 4.51
CA GLU A 132 14.40 -8.49 5.54
C GLU A 132 15.64 -7.71 5.98
N TYR A 133 16.06 -6.74 5.17
CA TYR A 133 17.19 -5.86 5.48
C TYR A 133 16.85 -4.68 6.40
N SER A 134 15.58 -4.55 6.81
CA SER A 134 15.12 -3.58 7.81
C SER A 134 14.36 -4.27 8.95
N PRO A 135 15.03 -5.15 9.72
CA PRO A 135 14.39 -6.00 10.72
C PRO A 135 13.83 -5.22 11.92
N ASN A 136 14.48 -4.15 12.37
CA ASN A 136 14.00 -3.34 13.49
C ASN A 136 12.73 -2.57 13.09
N PHE A 137 12.69 -1.98 11.90
CA PHE A 137 11.50 -1.36 11.35
C PHE A 137 10.37 -2.39 11.18
N ALA A 138 10.67 -3.56 10.62
CA ALA A 138 9.69 -4.65 10.44
C ALA A 138 9.09 -5.09 11.79
N HIS A 139 9.92 -5.24 12.82
CA HIS A 139 9.49 -5.60 14.16
C HIS A 139 8.62 -4.51 14.81
N TRP A 140 9.03 -3.23 14.69
CA TRP A 140 8.24 -2.11 15.16
C TRP A 140 6.86 -2.08 14.47
N LEU A 141 6.82 -2.19 13.15
CA LEU A 141 5.58 -2.17 12.38
C LEU A 141 4.66 -3.34 12.74
N ALA A 142 5.21 -4.55 12.95
CA ALA A 142 4.44 -5.73 13.34
C ALA A 142 3.73 -5.57 14.70
N LYS A 143 4.35 -4.87 15.63
CA LYS A 143 3.74 -4.58 16.95
C LYS A 143 2.71 -3.47 16.88
N THR A 144 2.96 -2.47 16.04
CA THR A 144 2.19 -1.22 16.03
C THR A 144 0.99 -1.29 15.10
N LEU A 145 1.12 -1.92 13.93
CA LEU A 145 0.07 -1.97 12.92
C LEU A 145 -1.28 -2.50 13.45
N PRO A 146 -1.32 -3.59 14.27
CA PRO A 146 -2.58 -4.13 14.80
C PRO A 146 -3.30 -3.20 15.80
N VAL A 147 -2.65 -2.15 16.30
CA VAL A 147 -3.28 -1.14 17.16
C VAL A 147 -4.20 -0.21 16.36
N TYR A 148 -3.89 -0.03 15.06
CA TYR A 148 -4.57 0.93 14.18
C TYR A 148 -5.46 0.27 13.14
N PHE A 149 -5.20 -0.99 12.77
CA PHE A 149 -5.91 -1.70 11.72
C PHE A 149 -6.27 -3.13 12.12
N ASP A 150 -7.46 -3.54 11.76
CA ASP A 150 -7.82 -4.95 11.79
C ASP A 150 -6.99 -5.73 10.76
N LYS A 151 -6.58 -6.96 11.13
CA LYS A 151 -5.79 -7.85 10.25
C LYS A 151 -6.46 -8.14 8.91
N ASP A 152 -7.78 -7.99 8.84
CA ASP A 152 -8.56 -8.21 7.63
C ASP A 152 -8.60 -6.97 6.72
N GLU A 153 -8.18 -5.81 7.20
CA GLU A 153 -8.04 -4.57 6.44
C GLU A 153 -6.61 -4.37 5.98
N VAL A 154 -5.67 -4.36 6.92
CA VAL A 154 -4.24 -4.22 6.66
C VAL A 154 -3.48 -5.23 7.49
N CYS A 155 -2.64 -6.05 6.87
CA CYS A 155 -1.77 -6.96 7.61
C CYS A 155 -0.32 -6.91 7.11
N LEU A 156 0.59 -7.27 7.99
CA LEU A 156 2.02 -7.37 7.72
C LEU A 156 2.46 -8.82 7.71
N VAL A 157 3.30 -9.17 6.73
CA VAL A 157 4.01 -10.44 6.63
C VAL A 157 5.50 -10.17 6.78
N GLN A 158 6.12 -10.86 7.73
CA GLN A 158 7.57 -10.81 7.94
C GLN A 158 8.21 -12.11 7.49
N GLY A 159 9.46 -12.05 7.10
CA GLY A 159 10.26 -13.21 6.74
C GLY A 159 11.25 -12.91 5.63
N GLU A 160 12.11 -13.89 5.38
CA GLU A 160 13.20 -13.83 4.42
C GLU A 160 12.75 -14.20 3.00
N LEU A 161 13.72 -14.49 2.12
CA LEU A 161 13.51 -14.78 0.70
C LEU A 161 12.41 -15.81 0.42
N GLN A 162 12.32 -16.89 1.21
CA GLN A 162 11.29 -17.90 0.99
C GLN A 162 9.88 -17.36 1.20
N VAL A 163 9.70 -16.50 2.21
CA VAL A 163 8.42 -15.83 2.47
C VAL A 163 8.12 -14.82 1.37
N ALA A 164 9.11 -14.05 0.88
CA ALA A 164 8.94 -13.12 -0.23
C ALA A 164 8.50 -13.85 -1.51
N GLN A 165 9.10 -15.03 -1.80
CA GLN A 165 8.71 -15.87 -2.93
C GLN A 165 7.29 -16.44 -2.77
N ALA A 166 6.92 -16.89 -1.56
CA ALA A 166 5.55 -17.35 -1.30
C ALA A 166 4.54 -16.21 -1.42
N PHE A 167 4.87 -15.03 -0.89
CA PHE A 167 4.05 -13.83 -0.98
C PHE A 167 3.75 -13.42 -2.43
N SER A 168 4.77 -13.44 -3.30
CA SER A 168 4.61 -13.07 -4.71
C SER A 168 3.73 -14.03 -5.53
N LYS A 169 3.48 -15.25 -5.01
CA LYS A 169 2.60 -16.25 -5.61
C LYS A 169 1.16 -16.20 -5.10
N LEU A 170 0.85 -15.32 -4.16
CA LEU A 170 -0.53 -15.18 -3.68
C LEU A 170 -1.41 -14.54 -4.76
N PRO A 171 -2.68 -14.96 -4.88
CA PRO A 171 -3.60 -14.42 -5.88
C PRO A 171 -4.15 -13.05 -5.46
N PHE A 172 -3.28 -12.06 -5.43
CA PHE A 172 -3.69 -10.68 -5.22
C PHE A 172 -4.49 -10.13 -6.39
N ASP A 173 -5.34 -9.14 -6.13
CA ASP A 173 -6.01 -8.37 -7.18
C ASP A 173 -5.09 -7.35 -7.82
N HIS A 174 -4.01 -6.99 -7.13
CA HIS A 174 -2.89 -6.19 -7.62
C HIS A 174 -1.66 -6.42 -6.74
N LEU A 175 -0.47 -6.44 -7.31
CA LEU A 175 0.78 -6.55 -6.58
C LEU A 175 1.71 -5.38 -6.94
N LEU A 176 2.07 -4.58 -5.94
CA LEU A 176 3.06 -3.54 -6.08
C LEU A 176 4.39 -4.02 -5.49
N PHE A 177 5.44 -3.86 -6.24
CA PHE A 177 6.81 -4.18 -5.83
C PHE A 177 7.72 -2.99 -6.11
N THR A 178 8.47 -2.58 -5.09
CA THR A 178 9.57 -1.61 -5.23
C THR A 178 10.89 -2.30 -4.90
N GLY A 179 11.86 -2.23 -5.81
CA GLY A 179 13.16 -2.87 -5.62
C GLY A 179 13.99 -2.97 -6.89
N SER A 180 14.92 -3.94 -6.95
CA SER A 180 15.80 -4.10 -8.11
C SER A 180 15.06 -4.70 -9.32
N THR A 181 15.52 -4.34 -10.53
CA THR A 181 15.00 -4.86 -11.80
C THR A 181 15.08 -6.39 -11.88
N SER A 182 16.16 -7.00 -11.35
CA SER A 182 16.32 -8.45 -11.34
C SER A 182 15.24 -9.15 -10.51
N VAL A 183 14.94 -8.65 -9.32
CA VAL A 183 13.88 -9.18 -8.45
C VAL A 183 12.51 -8.89 -9.05
N GLY A 184 12.28 -7.71 -9.62
CA GLY A 184 11.02 -7.34 -10.29
C GLY A 184 10.63 -8.33 -11.38
N LYS A 185 11.60 -8.82 -12.16
CA LYS A 185 11.35 -9.89 -13.17
C LYS A 185 10.87 -11.20 -12.54
N HIS A 186 11.37 -11.56 -11.36
CA HIS A 186 10.90 -12.76 -10.64
C HIS A 186 9.48 -12.55 -10.10
N ILE A 187 9.21 -11.37 -9.53
CA ILE A 187 7.87 -11.00 -9.04
C ILE A 187 6.84 -11.07 -10.19
N MET A 188 7.15 -10.47 -11.33
CA MET A 188 6.26 -10.47 -12.49
C MET A 188 5.96 -11.90 -13.00
N ARG A 189 6.99 -12.78 -13.05
CA ARG A 189 6.78 -14.18 -13.42
C ARG A 189 5.90 -14.93 -12.43
N ALA A 190 6.13 -14.73 -11.12
CA ALA A 190 5.33 -15.39 -10.08
C ALA A 190 3.87 -14.92 -10.09
N ALA A 191 3.63 -13.63 -10.32
CA ALA A 191 2.30 -13.05 -10.40
C ALA A 191 1.51 -13.53 -11.65
N ALA A 192 2.21 -13.86 -12.72
CA ALA A 192 1.59 -14.31 -13.97
C ALA A 192 0.82 -15.63 -13.81
N ASP A 193 1.22 -16.51 -12.90
CA ASP A 193 0.51 -17.78 -12.62
C ASP A 193 -0.94 -17.55 -12.16
N ASN A 194 -1.20 -16.40 -11.53
CA ASN A 194 -2.54 -16.00 -11.06
C ASN A 194 -3.17 -14.89 -11.93
N LEU A 195 -2.51 -14.47 -13.01
CA LEU A 195 -2.89 -13.30 -13.81
C LEU A 195 -3.00 -12.02 -12.96
N THR A 196 -2.24 -11.93 -11.87
CA THR A 196 -2.21 -10.76 -10.98
C THR A 196 -1.53 -9.60 -11.69
N PRO A 197 -2.21 -8.44 -11.89
CA PRO A 197 -1.59 -7.23 -12.39
C PRO A 197 -0.49 -6.75 -11.45
N VAL A 198 0.63 -6.28 -12.01
CA VAL A 198 1.77 -5.80 -11.21
C VAL A 198 2.11 -4.35 -11.54
N THR A 199 2.49 -3.59 -10.50
CA THR A 199 3.22 -2.33 -10.62
C THR A 199 4.64 -2.56 -10.10
N LEU A 200 5.62 -2.27 -10.94
CA LEU A 200 7.04 -2.45 -10.63
C LEU A 200 7.71 -1.08 -10.59
N GLU A 201 8.12 -0.66 -9.39
CA GLU A 201 8.92 0.55 -9.15
C GLU A 201 10.38 0.12 -9.02
N LEU A 202 11.14 0.31 -10.10
CA LEU A 202 12.47 -0.28 -10.25
C LEU A 202 13.54 0.78 -10.27
N GLY A 203 14.67 0.49 -9.62
CA GLY A 203 15.88 1.28 -9.76
C GLY A 203 16.56 1.06 -11.11
N GLY A 204 17.30 2.07 -11.56
CA GLY A 204 18.13 2.01 -12.78
C GLY A 204 19.43 1.23 -12.58
#